data_e925e4623250d3b06f3eec928058788f
#
_entry.id   e925e4623250d3b06f3eec928058788f
#
_cell.length_a   1.000
_cell.length_b   1.000
_cell.length_c   1.000
_cell.angle_alpha   90.00
_cell.angle_beta   90.00
_cell.angle_gamma   90.00
#
_symmetry.space_group_name_H-M   'P 1'
#
loop_
_entity.id
_entity.type
_entity.pdbx_description
1 polymer ?
#
loop_
_entity_poly.entity_id
_entity_poly.type
_entity_poly.pdbx_seq_one_letter_code
_entity_poly.pdbx_strand_id
1 'polypeptide(L)'
;MINKPFNVLALSEDWCPDAVRNLPVIAKVVESLPCANLKVFPRDQNLDLMDQFTVNGKRKIPTVAFLDENFQVLAVWIEEPAKAGELKEKFGNQPAGKEKYLSSLKQAVKEEIFALLDEIKDR
;
A
#
# COMPACT_ATOMS: atom_id res chain seq x y z
N MET A 1 -12.31 5.42 13.78
CA MET A 1 -12.40 4.40 12.72
C MET A 1 -13.40 4.85 11.65
N ILE A 2 -13.18 4.43 10.42
CA ILE A 2 -14.06 4.80 9.31
C ILE A 2 -15.39 4.05 9.44
N ASN A 3 -16.49 4.80 9.48
CA ASN A 3 -17.84 4.21 9.59
C ASN A 3 -18.62 4.21 8.29
N LYS A 4 -18.10 4.88 7.27
CA LYS A 4 -18.74 4.95 5.95
C LYS A 4 -18.12 3.91 5.03
N PRO A 5 -18.90 3.35 4.09
CA PRO A 5 -18.33 2.49 3.06
C PRO A 5 -17.24 3.21 2.28
N PHE A 6 -16.15 2.53 2.01
CA PHE A 6 -15.08 3.08 1.17
C PHE A 6 -14.43 1.96 0.35
N ASN A 7 -13.79 2.36 -0.72
CA ASN A 7 -13.19 1.44 -1.66
C ASN A 7 -11.67 1.56 -1.60
N VAL A 8 -10.99 0.42 -1.73
CA VAL A 8 -9.54 0.38 -1.83
C VAL A 8 -9.19 -0.32 -3.12
N LEU A 9 -8.44 0.38 -3.97
CA LEU A 9 -8.02 -0.11 -5.26
C LEU A 9 -6.51 -0.31 -5.22
N ALA A 10 -6.05 -1.52 -5.50
CA ALA A 10 -4.63 -1.82 -5.55
C ALA A 10 -4.21 -2.23 -6.96
N LEU A 11 -3.13 -1.63 -7.44
CA LEU A 11 -2.47 -2.01 -8.68
C LEU A 11 -1.17 -2.71 -8.33
N SER A 12 -0.98 -3.92 -8.84
CA SER A 12 0.13 -4.77 -8.40
C SER A 12 0.50 -5.80 -9.46
N GLU A 13 1.61 -6.50 -9.19
CA GLU A 13 2.04 -7.68 -9.97
C GLU A 13 2.67 -8.67 -9.00
N ASP A 14 2.57 -9.96 -9.33
CA ASP A 14 3.09 -11.02 -8.47
C ASP A 14 4.61 -11.20 -8.54
N TRP A 15 5.27 -10.59 -9.52
CA TRP A 15 6.73 -10.67 -9.72
C TRP A 15 7.49 -9.53 -9.04
N CYS A 16 6.82 -8.50 -8.57
CA CYS A 16 7.48 -7.33 -7.97
C CYS A 16 7.75 -7.56 -6.47
N PRO A 17 9.01 -7.49 -5.99
CA PRO A 17 9.31 -7.71 -4.58
C PRO A 17 8.57 -6.77 -3.63
N ASP A 18 8.44 -5.49 -3.99
CA ASP A 18 7.73 -4.53 -3.16
C ASP A 18 6.25 -4.87 -3.04
N ALA A 19 5.64 -5.30 -4.14
CA ALA A 19 4.23 -5.70 -4.14
C ALA A 19 4.02 -6.97 -3.29
N VAL A 20 4.89 -7.96 -3.47
CA VAL A 20 4.81 -9.23 -2.74
C VAL A 20 5.00 -9.03 -1.24
N ARG A 21 5.88 -8.11 -0.84
CA ARG A 21 6.14 -7.83 0.58
C ARG A 21 5.06 -6.98 1.23
N ASN A 22 4.60 -5.94 0.53
CA ASN A 22 3.82 -4.86 1.15
C ASN A 22 2.31 -5.00 0.96
N LEU A 23 1.87 -5.45 -0.21
CA LEU A 23 0.44 -5.55 -0.48
C LEU A 23 -0.32 -6.50 0.47
N PRO A 24 0.22 -7.70 0.80
CA PRO A 24 -0.49 -8.58 1.74
C PRO A 24 -0.70 -7.96 3.12
N VAL A 25 0.24 -7.14 3.59
CA VAL A 25 0.10 -6.43 4.87
C VAL A 25 -1.06 -5.43 4.80
N ILE A 26 -1.12 -4.67 3.72
CA ILE A 26 -2.18 -3.68 3.49
C ILE A 26 -3.53 -4.40 3.35
N ALA A 27 -3.58 -5.47 2.56
CA ALA A 27 -4.80 -6.25 2.34
C ALA A 27 -5.35 -6.79 3.66
N LYS A 28 -4.48 -7.29 4.53
CA LYS A 28 -4.89 -7.81 5.84
C LYS A 28 -5.51 -6.74 6.71
N VAL A 29 -4.94 -5.54 6.73
CA VAL A 29 -5.50 -4.41 7.48
C VAL A 29 -6.88 -4.03 6.91
N VAL A 30 -6.96 -3.87 5.60
CA VAL A 30 -8.20 -3.46 4.93
C VAL A 30 -9.31 -4.49 5.11
N GLU A 31 -8.98 -5.78 4.97
CA GLU A 31 -9.95 -6.87 5.13
C GLU A 31 -10.51 -6.96 6.55
N SER A 32 -9.80 -6.45 7.54
CA SER A 32 -10.28 -6.40 8.92
C SER A 32 -11.33 -5.30 9.15
N LEU A 33 -11.52 -4.39 8.18
CA LEU A 33 -12.42 -3.26 8.30
C LEU A 33 -13.76 -3.59 7.63
N PRO A 34 -14.88 -3.53 8.37
CA PRO A 34 -16.17 -3.99 7.84
C PRO A 34 -16.72 -3.15 6.69
N CYS A 35 -16.32 -1.89 6.60
CA CYS A 35 -16.81 -0.96 5.57
C CYS A 35 -15.92 -0.87 4.33
N ALA A 36 -14.82 -1.60 4.31
CA ALA A 36 -13.86 -1.52 3.21
C ALA A 36 -14.11 -2.58 2.15
N ASN A 37 -13.97 -2.19 0.89
CA ASN A 37 -14.06 -3.09 -0.26
C ASN A 37 -12.75 -3.00 -1.04
N LEU A 38 -11.95 -4.07 -1.00
CA LEU A 38 -10.67 -4.13 -1.68
C LEU A 38 -10.78 -4.83 -3.03
N LYS A 39 -10.25 -4.19 -4.07
CA LYS A 39 -10.10 -4.75 -5.41
C LYS A 39 -8.65 -4.64 -5.84
N VAL A 40 -8.10 -5.73 -6.35
CA VAL A 40 -6.72 -5.76 -6.82
C VAL A 40 -6.70 -5.95 -8.34
N PHE A 41 -5.96 -5.11 -9.04
CA PHE A 41 -5.85 -5.12 -10.50
C PHE A 41 -4.40 -5.36 -10.93
N PRO A 42 -4.15 -6.29 -11.86
CA PRO A 42 -2.82 -6.40 -12.47
C PRO A 42 -2.45 -5.11 -13.21
N ARG A 43 -1.28 -4.56 -12.91
CA ARG A 43 -0.83 -3.29 -13.51
C ARG A 43 -0.76 -3.36 -15.03
N ASP A 44 -0.12 -4.41 -15.55
CA ASP A 44 0.19 -4.48 -16.98
C ASP A 44 -1.05 -4.74 -17.84
N GLN A 45 -2.15 -5.19 -17.22
CA GLN A 45 -3.43 -5.38 -17.89
C GLN A 45 -4.38 -4.19 -17.70
N ASN A 46 -3.97 -3.17 -16.96
CA ASN A 46 -4.79 -2.01 -16.61
C ASN A 46 -3.97 -0.72 -16.66
N LEU A 47 -3.25 -0.51 -17.76
CA LEU A 47 -2.32 0.61 -17.87
C LEU A 47 -3.02 1.96 -17.83
N ASP A 48 -4.23 2.06 -18.41
CA ASP A 48 -4.99 3.33 -18.36
C ASP A 48 -5.32 3.70 -16.91
N LEU A 49 -5.67 2.71 -16.10
CA LEU A 49 -5.95 2.92 -14.68
C LEU A 49 -4.67 3.27 -13.93
N MET A 50 -3.60 2.53 -14.18
CA MET A 50 -2.29 2.77 -13.57
C MET A 50 -1.78 4.19 -13.85
N ASP A 51 -1.99 4.68 -15.07
CA ASP A 51 -1.48 5.98 -15.49
C ASP A 51 -2.16 7.15 -14.77
N GLN A 52 -3.24 6.92 -14.05
CA GLN A 52 -3.85 7.93 -13.19
C GLN A 52 -3.09 8.13 -11.87
N PHE A 53 -2.15 7.23 -11.55
CA PHE A 53 -1.43 7.24 -10.27
C PHE A 53 0.09 7.23 -10.44
N THR A 54 0.62 7.62 -11.59
CA THR A 54 2.07 7.62 -11.81
C THR A 54 2.77 8.66 -10.93
N VAL A 55 4.04 8.35 -10.59
CA VAL A 55 4.91 9.26 -9.83
C VAL A 55 6.07 9.62 -10.74
N ASN A 56 6.16 10.89 -11.13
CA ASN A 56 7.17 11.37 -12.07
C ASN A 56 7.20 10.54 -13.36
N GLY A 57 6.00 10.19 -13.86
CA GLY A 57 5.84 9.37 -15.05
C GLY A 57 6.11 7.89 -14.87
N LYS A 58 6.39 7.44 -13.65
CA LYS A 58 6.70 6.04 -13.38
C LYS A 58 5.49 5.28 -12.83
N ARG A 59 5.33 4.06 -13.32
CA ARG A 59 4.25 3.14 -12.92
C ARG A 59 4.73 2.26 -11.76
N LYS A 60 4.76 2.83 -10.57
CA LYS A 60 5.24 2.11 -9.37
C LYS A 60 4.18 1.19 -8.79
N ILE A 61 4.58 0.04 -8.29
CA ILE A 61 3.69 -0.92 -7.64
C ILE A 61 4.31 -1.44 -6.32
N PRO A 62 3.48 -1.76 -5.32
CA PRO A 62 2.03 -1.63 -5.37
C PRO A 62 1.61 -0.16 -5.25
N THR A 63 0.59 0.22 -5.98
CA THR A 63 -0.09 1.49 -5.78
C THR A 63 -1.46 1.18 -5.18
N VAL A 64 -1.76 1.77 -4.02
CA VAL A 64 -3.00 1.51 -3.29
C VAL A 64 -3.73 2.84 -3.11
N ALA A 65 -4.88 2.96 -3.76
CA ALA A 65 -5.71 4.16 -3.68
C ALA A 65 -6.89 3.90 -2.74
N PHE A 66 -7.10 4.83 -1.82
CA PHE A 66 -8.24 4.82 -0.90
C PHE A 66 -9.28 5.80 -1.46
N LEU A 67 -10.45 5.28 -1.77
CA LEU A 67 -11.50 6.00 -2.47
C LEU A 67 -12.76 6.05 -1.62
N ASP A 68 -13.54 7.13 -1.72
CA ASP A 68 -14.84 7.16 -1.07
C ASP A 68 -15.85 6.29 -1.83
N GLU A 69 -17.09 6.28 -1.38
CA GLU A 69 -18.14 5.47 -2.01
C GLU A 69 -18.50 5.95 -3.43
N ASN A 70 -18.09 7.15 -3.79
CA ASN A 70 -18.28 7.72 -5.14
C ASN A 70 -17.01 7.62 -5.99
N PHE A 71 -16.03 6.82 -5.52
CA PHE A 71 -14.74 6.59 -6.20
C PHE A 71 -13.87 7.84 -6.33
N GLN A 72 -14.06 8.82 -5.46
CA GLN A 72 -13.14 9.95 -5.38
C GLN A 72 -11.92 9.59 -4.55
N VAL A 73 -10.74 9.94 -5.00
CA VAL A 73 -9.48 9.58 -4.33
C VAL A 73 -9.33 10.38 -3.04
N LEU A 74 -9.20 9.68 -1.92
CA LEU A 74 -8.96 10.27 -0.60
C LEU A 74 -7.48 10.27 -0.24
N ALA A 75 -6.76 9.20 -0.58
CA ALA A 75 -5.34 9.06 -0.32
C ALA A 75 -4.76 7.99 -1.23
N VAL A 76 -3.43 8.04 -1.45
CA VAL A 76 -2.72 7.03 -2.24
C VAL A 76 -1.45 6.63 -1.49
N TRP A 77 -1.20 5.32 -1.41
CA TRP A 77 0.03 4.76 -0.87
C TRP A 77 0.79 4.05 -1.97
N ILE A 78 2.08 4.30 -2.10
CA ILE A 78 2.84 3.85 -3.27
C ILE A 78 4.13 3.15 -2.86
N GLU A 79 4.31 1.95 -3.38
CA GLU A 79 5.54 1.15 -3.46
C GLU A 79 6.05 0.62 -2.12
N GLU A 80 6.49 1.46 -1.22
CA GLU A 80 7.11 1.05 0.03
C GLU A 80 6.95 2.13 1.09
N PRO A 81 7.08 1.78 2.37
CA PRO A 81 6.98 2.80 3.41
C PRO A 81 8.14 3.80 3.34
N ALA A 82 7.90 5.01 3.83
CA ALA A 82 8.90 6.07 3.81
C ALA A 82 10.20 5.67 4.50
N LYS A 83 10.12 4.81 5.51
CA LYS A 83 11.29 4.33 6.27
C LYS A 83 12.07 3.22 5.59
N ALA A 84 11.64 2.74 4.42
CA ALA A 84 12.26 1.56 3.79
C ALA A 84 13.76 1.71 3.58
N GLY A 85 14.22 2.85 3.07
CA GLY A 85 15.65 3.10 2.85
C GLY A 85 16.46 3.07 4.14
N GLU A 86 15.95 3.73 5.18
CA GLU A 86 16.57 3.76 6.49
C GLU A 86 16.67 2.36 7.10
N LEU A 87 15.60 1.59 7.02
CA LEU A 87 15.57 0.22 7.52
C LEU A 87 16.54 -0.68 6.76
N LYS A 88 16.65 -0.49 5.46
CA LYS A 88 17.58 -1.25 4.63
C LYS A 88 19.04 -0.97 5.02
N GLU A 89 19.38 0.28 5.27
CA GLU A 89 20.71 0.65 5.74
C GLU A 89 21.02 0.01 7.10
N LYS A 90 20.03 0.02 7.99
CA LYS A 90 20.21 -0.50 9.36
C LYS A 90 20.37 -2.02 9.40
N PHE A 91 19.59 -2.76 8.61
CA PHE A 91 19.50 -4.22 8.71
C PHE A 91 19.85 -4.97 7.42
N GLY A 92 19.76 -4.32 6.26
CA GLY A 92 19.65 -5.00 4.97
C GLY A 92 20.92 -5.63 4.42
N ASN A 93 22.10 -5.29 4.94
CA ASN A 93 23.37 -5.72 4.38
C ASN A 93 23.97 -6.94 5.05
N GLN A 94 23.28 -7.54 6.03
CA GLN A 94 23.77 -8.70 6.75
C GLN A 94 22.73 -9.82 6.69
N PRO A 95 23.15 -11.07 6.46
CA PRO A 95 22.22 -12.19 6.43
C PRO A 95 21.37 -12.29 7.70
N ALA A 96 21.98 -12.03 8.87
CA ALA A 96 21.28 -12.05 10.16
C ALA A 96 20.27 -10.88 10.31
N GLY A 97 20.42 -9.81 9.52
CA GLY A 97 19.55 -8.66 9.58
C GLY A 97 18.30 -8.77 8.71
N LYS A 98 18.25 -9.75 7.80
CA LYS A 98 17.14 -9.86 6.84
C LYS A 98 15.77 -10.01 7.51
N GLU A 99 15.71 -10.86 8.52
CA GLU A 99 14.46 -11.09 9.26
C GLU A 99 14.01 -9.85 10.01
N LYS A 100 14.95 -9.13 10.64
CA LYS A 100 14.66 -7.87 11.32
C LYS A 100 14.21 -6.79 10.34
N TYR A 101 14.85 -6.73 9.17
CA TYR A 101 14.46 -5.80 8.12
C TYR A 101 13.02 -6.06 7.67
N LEU A 102 12.67 -7.31 7.37
CA LEU A 102 11.35 -7.65 6.89
C LEU A 102 10.25 -7.40 7.93
N SER A 103 10.51 -7.72 9.21
CA SER A 103 9.51 -7.46 10.25
C SER A 103 9.36 -5.97 10.54
N SER A 104 10.44 -5.20 10.49
CA SER A 104 10.39 -3.75 10.66
C SER A 104 9.70 -3.08 9.49
N LEU A 105 9.93 -3.56 8.27
CA LEU A 105 9.25 -3.07 7.07
C LEU A 105 7.75 -3.29 7.18
N LYS A 106 7.33 -4.49 7.58
CA LYS A 106 5.93 -4.84 7.79
C LYS A 106 5.27 -3.92 8.80
N GLN A 107 5.96 -3.64 9.91
CA GLN A 107 5.44 -2.74 10.93
C GLN A 107 5.31 -1.31 10.41
N ALA A 108 6.29 -0.84 9.64
CA ALA A 108 6.25 0.49 9.03
C ALA A 108 5.08 0.64 8.06
N VAL A 109 4.80 -0.39 7.25
CA VAL A 109 3.64 -0.40 6.35
C VAL A 109 2.35 -0.27 7.14
N LYS A 110 2.19 -1.08 8.19
CA LYS A 110 1.00 -1.02 9.06
C LYS A 110 0.80 0.36 9.65
N GLU A 111 1.86 0.95 10.19
CA GLU A 111 1.79 2.28 10.79
C GLU A 111 1.36 3.34 9.80
N GLU A 112 1.90 3.30 8.58
CA GLU A 112 1.53 4.25 7.54
C GLU A 112 0.08 4.08 7.09
N ILE A 113 -0.39 2.83 6.94
CA ILE A 113 -1.76 2.57 6.54
C ILE A 113 -2.73 3.03 7.63
N PHE A 114 -2.46 2.74 8.91
CA PHE A 114 -3.29 3.21 10.00
C PHE A 114 -3.33 4.73 10.08
N ALA A 115 -2.19 5.40 9.83
CA ALA A 115 -2.13 6.86 9.79
C ALA A 115 -2.98 7.43 8.65
N LEU A 116 -2.92 6.82 7.46
CA LEU A 116 -3.75 7.23 6.34
C LEU A 116 -5.24 7.03 6.63
N LEU A 117 -5.61 5.90 7.21
CA LEU A 117 -7.01 5.63 7.56
C LEU A 117 -7.52 6.63 8.59
N ASP A 118 -6.70 6.97 9.57
CA ASP A 118 -7.05 7.97 10.57
C ASP A 118 -7.23 9.35 9.95
N GLU A 119 -6.38 9.71 8.99
CA GLU A 119 -6.45 10.98 8.28
C GLU A 119 -7.72 11.10 7.43
N ILE A 120 -8.13 10.02 6.76
CA ILE A 120 -9.26 10.06 5.82
C ILE A 120 -10.62 9.77 6.47
N LYS A 121 -10.66 9.32 7.73
CA LYS A 121 -11.91 8.87 8.37
C LYS A 121 -13.00 9.94 8.46
N ASP A 122 -12.62 11.20 8.43
CA ASP A 122 -13.54 12.33 8.56
C ASP A 122 -13.91 12.98 7.22
N ARG A 123 -13.50 12.37 6.12
CA ARG A 123 -13.77 12.95 4.79
C ARG A 123 -15.03 12.41 4.13
#